data_8397c79786b4e39d2d104a878fcbd4a0
#
_entry.id   8397c79786b4e39d2d104a878fcbd4a0
#
_cell.length_a   1.000
_cell.length_b   1.000
_cell.length_c   1.000
_cell.angle_alpha   90.00
_cell.angle_beta   90.00
_cell.angle_gamma   90.00
#
_symmetry.space_group_name_H-M   'P 1'
#
loop_
_entity.id
_entity.type
_entity.pdbx_description
1 polymer ?
#
loop_
_entity_poly.entity_id
_entity_poly.type
_entity_poly.pdbx_seq_one_letter_code
_entity_poly.pdbx_strand_id
1 'polypeptide(L)'
;MAMILDGKETAAALKEELALRLAKLREKHYEPKLAIILVGTSKPSAMYASFMQKVAKGYGIDAEIFRASDDVTEEELGSLVTDLSADQEITGILMMMPLPKGISAEKMIALMNPDKDVDGLTETNAGRLTAGKAGLFACTPRAVMAILDHYKIPIDGKKAVIIGRSNVIGKPVSLMLLSKNATVTICHSHTKDIASITREADILVAAVGHANYVTDDMVKEGATVIDVGINRVDGKTVGDVDYEAVAAKAGAITPVPGGVGSVTTTMVIENIIAAGEKLAK
;
A
#
# COMPACT_ATOMS: atom_id res chain seq x y z
N MET A 1 -13.31 6.97 -24.49
CA MET A 1 -13.20 5.94 -23.43
C MET A 1 -11.92 6.18 -22.66
N ALA A 2 -11.97 6.12 -21.35
CA ALA A 2 -10.79 6.25 -20.49
C ALA A 2 -9.76 5.15 -20.77
N MET A 3 -8.47 5.46 -20.63
CA MET A 3 -7.41 4.47 -20.55
C MET A 3 -7.59 3.66 -19.27
N ILE A 4 -7.61 2.33 -19.37
CA ILE A 4 -7.69 1.45 -18.19
C ILE A 4 -6.29 1.31 -17.60
N LEU A 5 -6.14 1.69 -16.34
CA LEU A 5 -4.89 1.54 -15.60
C LEU A 5 -4.88 0.18 -14.88
N ASP A 6 -4.51 -0.88 -15.62
CA ASP A 6 -4.54 -2.26 -15.12
C ASP A 6 -3.39 -2.51 -14.12
N GLY A 7 -3.75 -2.79 -12.86
CA GLY A 7 -2.79 -3.10 -11.82
C GLY A 7 -2.09 -4.45 -12.01
N LYS A 8 -2.70 -5.40 -12.71
CA LYS A 8 -2.05 -6.70 -12.98
C LYS A 8 -0.92 -6.55 -13.98
N GLU A 9 -1.11 -5.71 -15.01
CA GLU A 9 -0.06 -5.38 -15.98
C GLU A 9 1.11 -4.66 -15.27
N THR A 10 0.80 -3.67 -14.44
CA THR A 10 1.78 -2.97 -13.61
C THR A 10 2.55 -3.94 -12.70
N ALA A 11 1.85 -4.84 -12.00
CA ALA A 11 2.49 -5.82 -11.12
C ALA A 11 3.38 -6.81 -11.89
N ALA A 12 2.99 -7.20 -13.11
CA ALA A 12 3.79 -8.08 -13.96
C ALA A 12 5.10 -7.41 -14.40
N ALA A 13 5.04 -6.14 -14.83
CA ALA A 13 6.23 -5.38 -15.21
C ALA A 13 7.20 -5.20 -14.02
N LEU A 14 6.69 -4.86 -12.84
CA LEU A 14 7.49 -4.75 -11.61
C LEU A 14 8.15 -6.07 -11.22
N LYS A 15 7.49 -7.19 -11.45
CA LYS A 15 8.04 -8.51 -11.10
C LYS A 15 9.36 -8.79 -11.80
N GLU A 16 9.52 -8.39 -13.04
CA GLU A 16 10.78 -8.56 -13.80
C GLU A 16 11.92 -7.74 -13.19
N GLU A 17 11.64 -6.46 -12.85
CA GLU A 17 12.60 -5.59 -12.18
C GLU A 17 13.02 -6.14 -10.81
N LEU A 18 12.05 -6.56 -10.01
CA LEU A 18 12.29 -7.11 -8.67
C LEU A 18 13.09 -8.41 -8.71
N ALA A 19 12.89 -9.26 -9.72
CA ALA A 19 13.69 -10.47 -9.92
C ALA A 19 15.17 -10.13 -10.15
N LEU A 20 15.47 -9.10 -10.93
CA LEU A 20 16.86 -8.64 -11.16
C LEU A 20 17.48 -8.07 -9.88
N ARG A 21 16.73 -7.29 -9.10
CA ARG A 21 17.23 -6.75 -7.81
C ARG A 21 17.49 -7.87 -6.80
N LEU A 22 16.62 -8.86 -6.74
CA LEU A 22 16.80 -10.03 -5.86
C LEU A 22 18.02 -10.87 -6.28
N ALA A 23 18.27 -11.05 -7.58
CA ALA A 23 19.46 -11.73 -8.07
C ALA A 23 20.75 -11.02 -7.59
N LYS A 24 20.81 -9.69 -7.65
CA LYS A 24 21.94 -8.91 -7.15
C LYS A 24 22.16 -9.05 -5.63
N LEU A 25 21.09 -9.22 -4.84
CA LEU A 25 21.23 -9.53 -3.41
C LEU A 25 21.88 -10.89 -3.19
N ARG A 26 21.49 -11.89 -3.97
CA ARG A 26 22.05 -13.24 -3.90
C ARG A 26 23.51 -13.31 -4.32
N GLU A 27 23.92 -12.51 -5.30
CA GLU A 27 25.33 -12.35 -5.65
C GLU A 27 26.18 -11.84 -4.48
N LYS A 28 25.56 -11.09 -3.54
CA LYS A 28 26.18 -10.66 -2.28
C LYS A 28 26.02 -11.66 -1.13
N HIS A 29 25.57 -12.89 -1.43
CA HIS A 29 25.27 -13.93 -0.44
C HIS A 29 24.21 -13.52 0.60
N TYR A 30 23.27 -12.65 0.21
CA TYR A 30 22.15 -12.23 1.07
C TYR A 30 20.83 -12.81 0.56
N GLU A 31 20.18 -13.64 1.41
CA GLU A 31 18.89 -14.26 1.13
C GLU A 31 17.82 -13.59 2.02
N PRO A 32 16.91 -12.77 1.44
CA PRO A 32 15.88 -12.12 2.23
C PRO A 32 14.90 -13.12 2.84
N LYS A 33 14.51 -12.89 4.11
CA LYS A 33 13.50 -13.66 4.83
C LYS A 33 12.40 -12.76 5.37
N LEU A 34 11.14 -13.16 5.15
CA LEU A 34 9.95 -12.46 5.63
C LEU A 34 9.37 -13.16 6.85
N ALA A 35 9.23 -12.46 7.96
CA ALA A 35 8.42 -12.86 9.09
C ALA A 35 6.99 -12.30 8.96
N ILE A 36 5.97 -13.17 8.97
CA ILE A 36 4.57 -12.80 8.96
C ILE A 36 3.98 -13.07 10.33
N ILE A 37 3.59 -12.03 11.07
CA ILE A 37 2.98 -12.17 12.39
C ILE A 37 1.46 -12.30 12.20
N LEU A 38 0.90 -13.42 12.63
CA LEU A 38 -0.53 -13.70 12.60
C LEU A 38 -1.04 -13.95 14.01
N VAL A 39 -1.94 -13.10 14.50
CA VAL A 39 -2.53 -13.20 15.83
C VAL A 39 -3.98 -13.67 15.72
N GLY A 40 -4.30 -14.71 16.48
CA GLY A 40 -5.64 -15.25 16.60
C GLY A 40 -6.10 -16.10 15.42
N THR A 41 -7.41 -16.35 15.38
CA THR A 41 -8.07 -17.33 14.50
C THR A 41 -8.87 -16.69 13.35
N SER A 42 -8.68 -15.38 13.08
CA SER A 42 -9.35 -14.69 11.98
C SER A 42 -9.09 -15.37 10.64
N LYS A 43 -10.12 -15.98 10.04
CA LYS A 43 -10.00 -16.64 8.73
C LYS A 43 -9.50 -15.70 7.62
N PRO A 44 -10.00 -14.45 7.48
CA PRO A 44 -9.47 -13.52 6.48
C PRO A 44 -7.98 -13.21 6.67
N SER A 45 -7.54 -12.95 7.92
CA SER A 45 -6.12 -12.69 8.22
C SER A 45 -5.24 -13.91 7.93
N ALA A 46 -5.70 -15.12 8.30
CA ALA A 46 -4.98 -16.36 8.04
C ALA A 46 -4.87 -16.66 6.52
N MET A 47 -5.93 -16.40 5.76
CA MET A 47 -5.92 -16.54 4.30
C MET A 47 -4.94 -15.54 3.67
N TYR A 48 -4.93 -14.29 4.12
CA TYR A 48 -4.01 -13.28 3.60
C TYR A 48 -2.56 -13.58 3.97
N ALA A 49 -2.28 -14.01 5.22
CA ALA A 49 -0.95 -14.44 5.63
C ALA A 49 -0.42 -15.61 4.77
N SER A 50 -1.26 -16.64 4.55
CA SER A 50 -0.92 -17.76 3.68
C SER A 50 -0.73 -17.34 2.21
N PHE A 51 -1.52 -16.40 1.74
CA PHE A 51 -1.38 -15.84 0.40
C PHE A 51 -0.05 -15.07 0.28
N MET A 52 0.28 -14.19 1.23
CA MET A 52 1.55 -13.46 1.23
C MET A 52 2.77 -14.37 1.34
N GLN A 53 2.69 -15.44 2.13
CA GLN A 53 3.73 -16.46 2.17
C GLN A 53 3.95 -17.11 0.80
N LYS A 54 2.88 -17.45 0.08
CA LYS A 54 2.96 -18.00 -1.29
C LYS A 54 3.53 -16.99 -2.28
N VAL A 55 3.12 -15.72 -2.17
CA VAL A 55 3.64 -14.63 -3.01
C VAL A 55 5.14 -14.50 -2.81
N ALA A 56 5.62 -14.38 -1.57
CA ALA A 56 7.04 -14.28 -1.26
C ALA A 56 7.85 -15.47 -1.82
N LYS A 57 7.37 -16.71 -1.58
CA LYS A 57 7.97 -17.92 -2.14
C LYS A 57 7.98 -17.95 -3.66
N GLY A 58 6.97 -17.37 -4.32
CA GLY A 58 6.90 -17.22 -5.77
C GLY A 58 7.97 -16.28 -6.35
N TYR A 59 8.55 -15.40 -5.53
CA TYR A 59 9.75 -14.60 -5.84
C TYR A 59 11.05 -15.28 -5.37
N GLY A 60 10.95 -16.43 -4.69
CA GLY A 60 12.10 -17.12 -4.09
C GLY A 60 12.57 -16.49 -2.78
N ILE A 61 11.72 -15.71 -2.11
CA ILE A 61 11.97 -15.16 -0.78
C ILE A 61 11.41 -16.13 0.25
N ASP A 62 12.22 -16.54 1.22
CA ASP A 62 11.73 -17.36 2.33
C ASP A 62 10.75 -16.56 3.19
N ALA A 63 9.66 -17.22 3.61
CA ALA A 63 8.63 -16.57 4.40
C ALA A 63 8.05 -17.53 5.44
N GLU A 64 8.05 -17.09 6.68
CA GLU A 64 7.58 -17.85 7.84
C GLU A 64 6.42 -17.14 8.52
N ILE A 65 5.41 -17.91 8.94
CA ILE A 65 4.25 -17.39 9.68
C ILE A 65 4.43 -17.69 11.16
N PHE A 66 4.66 -16.65 11.94
CA PHE A 66 4.71 -16.67 13.40
C PHE A 66 3.29 -16.49 13.95
N ARG A 67 2.77 -17.54 14.57
CA ARG A 67 1.39 -17.58 15.07
C ARG A 67 1.35 -17.30 16.55
N ALA A 68 0.56 -16.32 16.97
CA ALA A 68 0.16 -16.09 18.34
C ALA A 68 -1.32 -16.47 18.53
N SER A 69 -1.70 -16.94 19.70
CA SER A 69 -3.06 -17.32 20.02
C SER A 69 -3.99 -16.10 20.19
N ASP A 70 -5.31 -16.34 20.27
CA ASP A 70 -6.29 -15.27 20.49
C ASP A 70 -6.19 -14.63 21.91
N ASP A 71 -5.59 -15.35 22.86
CA ASP A 71 -5.37 -14.94 24.25
C ASP A 71 -3.97 -14.40 24.55
N VAL A 72 -3.14 -14.21 23.50
CA VAL A 72 -1.81 -13.61 23.64
C VAL A 72 -1.92 -12.24 24.30
N THR A 73 -1.06 -11.98 25.27
CA THR A 73 -0.99 -10.67 25.93
C THR A 73 -0.24 -9.64 25.05
N GLU A 74 -0.48 -8.36 25.33
CA GLU A 74 0.24 -7.26 24.65
C GLU A 74 1.75 -7.36 24.92
N GLU A 75 2.18 -7.83 26.09
CA GLU A 75 3.58 -8.01 26.46
C GLU A 75 4.23 -9.17 25.67
N GLU A 76 3.58 -10.32 25.61
CA GLU A 76 4.07 -11.48 24.84
C GLU A 76 4.18 -11.18 23.35
N LEU A 77 3.17 -10.53 22.77
CA LEU A 77 3.23 -10.10 21.37
C LEU A 77 4.33 -9.05 21.15
N GLY A 78 4.49 -8.10 22.09
CA GLY A 78 5.55 -7.10 22.05
C GLY A 78 6.94 -7.73 22.09
N SER A 79 7.13 -8.79 22.90
CA SER A 79 8.39 -9.55 22.94
C SER A 79 8.66 -10.20 21.58
N LEU A 80 7.66 -10.89 20.98
CA LEU A 80 7.80 -11.48 19.65
C LEU A 80 8.18 -10.45 18.58
N VAL A 81 7.54 -9.27 18.57
CA VAL A 81 7.86 -8.19 17.61
C VAL A 81 9.30 -7.70 17.82
N THR A 82 9.72 -7.55 19.07
CA THR A 82 11.07 -7.09 19.42
C THR A 82 12.13 -8.11 19.03
N ASP A 83 11.89 -9.40 19.30
CA ASP A 83 12.80 -10.48 18.95
C ASP A 83 12.99 -10.58 17.43
N LEU A 84 11.91 -10.57 16.66
CA LEU A 84 11.97 -10.56 15.19
C LEU A 84 12.64 -9.29 14.64
N SER A 85 12.45 -8.15 15.31
CA SER A 85 13.12 -6.89 14.96
C SER A 85 14.63 -6.95 15.18
N ALA A 86 15.08 -7.67 16.19
CA ALA A 86 16.50 -7.86 16.53
C ALA A 86 17.16 -9.00 15.72
N ASP A 87 16.39 -9.97 15.24
CA ASP A 87 16.89 -11.15 14.53
C ASP A 87 17.56 -10.77 13.20
N GLN A 88 18.84 -11.06 13.03
CA GLN A 88 19.64 -10.73 11.84
C GLN A 88 19.24 -11.55 10.60
N GLU A 89 18.55 -12.68 10.77
CA GLU A 89 18.07 -13.49 9.65
C GLU A 89 16.76 -12.93 9.06
N ILE A 90 16.00 -12.15 9.82
CA ILE A 90 14.75 -11.55 9.35
C ILE A 90 15.03 -10.24 8.63
N THR A 91 14.67 -10.18 7.36
CA THR A 91 14.80 -8.99 6.51
C THR A 91 13.57 -8.07 6.62
N GLY A 92 12.38 -8.65 6.73
CA GLY A 92 11.13 -7.89 6.77
C GLY A 92 10.13 -8.52 7.73
N ILE A 93 9.30 -7.66 8.34
CA ILE A 93 8.21 -8.05 9.25
C ILE A 93 6.90 -7.52 8.69
N LEU A 94 5.95 -8.42 8.49
CA LEU A 94 4.58 -8.11 8.06
C LEU A 94 3.61 -8.54 9.15
N MET A 95 2.95 -7.59 9.80
CA MET A 95 1.98 -7.88 10.86
C MET A 95 0.56 -7.86 10.29
N MET A 96 -0.16 -8.99 10.46
CA MET A 96 -1.55 -9.08 10.01
C MET A 96 -2.47 -8.22 10.86
N MET A 97 -3.23 -7.36 10.20
CA MET A 97 -4.24 -6.49 10.82
C MET A 97 -5.66 -6.96 10.49
N PRO A 98 -6.67 -6.65 11.33
CA PRO A 98 -6.55 -6.01 12.64
C PRO A 98 -6.05 -6.97 13.73
N LEU A 99 -5.42 -6.43 14.77
CA LEU A 99 -5.07 -7.18 15.97
C LEU A 99 -6.33 -7.44 16.83
N PRO A 100 -6.33 -8.47 17.70
CA PRO A 100 -7.39 -8.74 18.64
C PRO A 100 -7.68 -7.55 19.56
N LYS A 101 -8.91 -7.48 20.07
CA LYS A 101 -9.30 -6.46 21.07
C LYS A 101 -8.41 -6.55 22.30
N GLY A 102 -7.94 -5.41 22.78
CA GLY A 102 -7.08 -5.31 23.96
C GLY A 102 -5.59 -5.17 23.65
N ILE A 103 -5.18 -5.41 22.40
CA ILE A 103 -3.80 -5.19 21.95
C ILE A 103 -3.75 -3.91 21.12
N SER A 104 -2.87 -2.98 21.50
CA SER A 104 -2.68 -1.73 20.75
C SER A 104 -1.81 -1.97 19.53
N ALA A 105 -2.39 -1.80 18.33
CA ALA A 105 -1.65 -1.85 17.08
C ALA A 105 -0.53 -0.80 17.02
N GLU A 106 -0.77 0.41 17.54
CA GLU A 106 0.22 1.49 17.58
C GLU A 106 1.45 1.10 18.41
N LYS A 107 1.23 0.49 19.60
CA LYS A 107 2.34 0.01 20.43
C LYS A 107 3.14 -1.09 19.72
N MET A 108 2.46 -2.05 19.10
CA MET A 108 3.15 -3.14 18.38
C MET A 108 3.96 -2.61 17.19
N ILE A 109 3.40 -1.68 16.43
CA ILE A 109 4.10 -1.03 15.33
C ILE A 109 5.32 -0.22 15.84
N ALA A 110 5.19 0.46 16.97
CA ALA A 110 6.28 1.24 17.57
C ALA A 110 7.49 0.39 18.02
N LEU A 111 7.26 -0.89 18.36
CA LEU A 111 8.33 -1.85 18.70
C LEU A 111 9.05 -2.40 17.47
N MET A 112 8.48 -2.27 16.29
CA MET A 112 9.05 -2.80 15.06
C MET A 112 10.25 -1.98 14.61
N ASN A 113 11.33 -2.68 14.19
CA ASN A 113 12.45 -2.01 13.54
C ASN A 113 11.97 -1.37 12.23
N PRO A 114 12.06 -0.02 12.07
CA PRO A 114 11.56 0.65 10.87
C PRO A 114 12.26 0.21 9.57
N ASP A 115 13.45 -0.37 9.66
CA ASP A 115 14.16 -0.88 8.49
C ASP A 115 13.72 -2.29 8.08
N LYS A 116 12.84 -2.92 8.88
CA LYS A 116 12.19 -4.22 8.60
C LYS A 116 10.66 -4.10 8.46
N ASP A 117 10.11 -2.92 8.61
CA ASP A 117 8.68 -2.60 8.50
C ASP A 117 8.25 -2.62 7.02
N VAL A 118 7.98 -3.80 6.49
CA VAL A 118 7.71 -3.95 5.05
C VAL A 118 6.31 -3.48 4.62
N ASP A 119 5.43 -3.17 5.56
CA ASP A 119 4.14 -2.53 5.27
C ASP A 119 4.19 -1.00 5.41
N GLY A 120 5.30 -0.46 5.95
CA GLY A 120 5.57 0.97 6.03
C GLY A 120 4.69 1.72 7.00
N LEU A 121 4.34 1.10 8.14
CA LEU A 121 3.37 1.63 9.12
C LEU A 121 4.02 2.40 10.27
N THR A 122 5.35 2.28 10.48
CA THR A 122 6.03 2.94 11.60
C THR A 122 6.07 4.47 11.43
N GLU A 123 5.96 5.17 12.56
CA GLU A 123 6.09 6.63 12.60
C GLU A 123 7.44 7.11 12.06
N THR A 124 8.49 6.33 12.26
CA THR A 124 9.83 6.62 11.70
C THR A 124 9.79 6.65 10.18
N ASN A 125 9.15 5.68 9.53
CA ASN A 125 9.02 5.66 8.07
C ASN A 125 8.08 6.76 7.56
N ALA A 126 7.01 7.06 8.27
CA ALA A 126 6.15 8.21 7.97
C ALA A 126 6.93 9.55 8.08
N GLY A 127 7.78 9.69 9.10
CA GLY A 127 8.68 10.82 9.26
C GLY A 127 9.73 10.92 8.14
N ARG A 128 10.32 9.78 7.73
CA ARG A 128 11.24 9.71 6.59
C ARG A 128 10.57 10.17 5.29
N LEU A 129 9.33 9.72 5.03
CA LEU A 129 8.56 10.15 3.86
C LEU A 129 8.34 11.67 3.88
N THR A 130 7.91 12.21 5.01
CA THR A 130 7.69 13.67 5.18
C THR A 130 8.97 14.48 4.96
N ALA A 131 10.10 13.94 5.39
CA ALA A 131 11.41 14.60 5.27
C ALA A 131 12.10 14.34 3.91
N GLY A 132 11.48 13.63 2.98
CA GLY A 132 12.09 13.26 1.69
C GLY A 132 13.30 12.31 1.82
N LYS A 133 13.37 11.53 2.90
CA LYS A 133 14.45 10.56 3.15
C LYS A 133 14.05 9.16 2.71
N ALA A 134 15.04 8.32 2.43
CA ALA A 134 14.81 6.91 2.11
C ALA A 134 14.20 6.15 3.30
N GLY A 135 13.23 5.29 3.02
CA GLY A 135 12.54 4.47 4.01
C GLY A 135 11.68 3.40 3.34
N LEU A 136 11.07 2.54 4.14
CA LEU A 136 10.04 1.60 3.70
C LEU A 136 8.68 2.29 3.87
N PHE A 137 7.99 2.51 2.77
CA PHE A 137 6.75 3.28 2.80
C PHE A 137 5.54 2.41 2.56
N ALA A 138 4.37 2.90 3.01
CA ALA A 138 3.11 2.18 2.94
C ALA A 138 2.82 1.63 1.53
N CYS A 139 2.48 0.34 1.47
CA CYS A 139 2.40 -0.41 0.22
C CYS A 139 1.30 0.10 -0.72
N THR A 140 0.13 0.47 -0.19
CA THR A 140 -0.98 0.98 -1.03
C THR A 140 -0.67 2.32 -1.70
N PRO A 141 -0.14 3.35 -1.01
CA PRO A 141 0.36 4.58 -1.64
C PRO A 141 1.43 4.32 -2.71
N ARG A 142 2.37 3.41 -2.43
CA ARG A 142 3.39 3.02 -3.41
C ARG A 142 2.79 2.35 -4.64
N ALA A 143 1.74 1.53 -4.46
CA ALA A 143 1.02 0.92 -5.58
C ALA A 143 0.36 1.98 -6.48
N VAL A 144 -0.22 3.03 -5.89
CA VAL A 144 -0.75 4.18 -6.65
C VAL A 144 0.36 4.82 -7.49
N MET A 145 1.50 5.12 -6.87
CA MET A 145 2.64 5.72 -7.58
C MET A 145 3.18 4.81 -8.68
N ALA A 146 3.28 3.52 -8.42
CA ALA A 146 3.76 2.53 -9.41
C ALA A 146 2.85 2.44 -10.64
N ILE A 147 1.53 2.52 -10.45
CA ILE A 147 0.57 2.58 -11.57
C ILE A 147 0.76 3.86 -12.37
N LEU A 148 0.85 5.02 -11.71
CA LEU A 148 1.07 6.30 -12.40
C LEU A 148 2.38 6.30 -13.20
N ASP A 149 3.45 5.76 -12.62
CA ASP A 149 4.77 5.67 -13.27
C ASP A 149 4.73 4.67 -14.46
N HIS A 150 4.10 3.51 -14.31
CA HIS A 150 3.98 2.49 -15.37
C HIS A 150 3.28 3.03 -16.61
N TYR A 151 2.15 3.71 -16.41
CA TYR A 151 1.37 4.32 -17.50
C TYR A 151 1.87 5.70 -17.90
N LYS A 152 3.00 6.15 -17.34
CA LYS A 152 3.63 7.45 -17.65
C LYS A 152 2.65 8.61 -17.50
N ILE A 153 1.79 8.55 -16.49
CA ILE A 153 0.87 9.64 -16.18
C ILE A 153 1.69 10.85 -15.66
N PRO A 154 1.59 12.01 -16.28
CA PRO A 154 2.35 13.18 -15.87
C PRO A 154 1.86 13.66 -14.51
N ILE A 155 2.78 13.85 -13.56
CA ILE A 155 2.50 14.31 -12.19
C ILE A 155 3.03 15.73 -11.97
N ASP A 156 4.18 16.05 -12.55
CA ASP A 156 4.85 17.35 -12.39
C ASP A 156 3.94 18.51 -12.80
N GLY A 157 3.75 19.46 -11.89
CA GLY A 157 2.89 20.65 -12.09
C GLY A 157 1.38 20.35 -12.09
N LYS A 158 0.93 19.11 -11.85
CA LYS A 158 -0.49 18.73 -11.87
C LYS A 158 -1.18 19.01 -10.54
N LYS A 159 -2.50 19.27 -10.61
CA LYS A 159 -3.36 19.34 -9.43
C LYS A 159 -3.76 17.92 -9.05
N ALA A 160 -3.33 17.46 -7.89
CA ALA A 160 -3.71 16.16 -7.32
C ALA A 160 -4.66 16.38 -6.14
N VAL A 161 -5.83 15.76 -6.20
CA VAL A 161 -6.80 15.78 -5.10
C VAL A 161 -6.94 14.37 -4.54
N ILE A 162 -6.80 14.23 -3.24
CA ILE A 162 -6.97 12.97 -2.52
C ILE A 162 -8.22 13.07 -1.64
N ILE A 163 -9.17 12.16 -1.82
CA ILE A 163 -10.31 12.03 -0.93
C ILE A 163 -9.99 10.94 0.09
N GLY A 164 -9.71 11.34 1.33
CA GLY A 164 -9.26 10.50 2.43
C GLY A 164 -7.97 11.01 3.08
N ARG A 165 -7.87 10.86 4.41
CA ARG A 165 -6.72 11.37 5.19
C ARG A 165 -6.16 10.35 6.19
N SER A 166 -6.31 9.05 5.89
CA SER A 166 -5.74 8.00 6.74
C SER A 166 -4.21 8.07 6.78
N ASN A 167 -3.63 7.59 7.88
CA ASN A 167 -2.17 7.52 8.03
C ASN A 167 -1.54 6.48 7.10
N VAL A 168 -2.33 5.51 6.61
CA VAL A 168 -1.84 4.40 5.79
C VAL A 168 -2.04 4.62 4.29
N ILE A 169 -2.92 5.54 3.87
CA ILE A 169 -3.20 5.78 2.44
C ILE A 169 -3.17 7.28 2.11
N GLY A 170 -4.15 8.06 2.59
CA GLY A 170 -4.38 9.43 2.13
C GLY A 170 -3.20 10.36 2.36
N LYS A 171 -2.67 10.41 3.58
CA LYS A 171 -1.49 11.23 3.90
C LYS A 171 -0.23 10.76 3.14
N PRO A 172 0.13 9.45 3.14
CA PRO A 172 1.31 9.02 2.41
C PRO A 172 1.23 9.25 0.90
N VAL A 173 0.10 8.96 0.23
CA VAL A 173 -0.01 9.19 -1.22
C VAL A 173 0.08 10.69 -1.55
N SER A 174 -0.45 11.57 -0.70
CA SER A 174 -0.35 13.01 -0.88
C SER A 174 1.09 13.50 -0.81
N LEU A 175 1.88 12.98 0.14
CA LEU A 175 3.31 13.30 0.25
C LEU A 175 4.12 12.74 -0.92
N MET A 176 3.79 11.54 -1.42
CA MET A 176 4.45 10.98 -2.60
C MET A 176 4.16 11.79 -3.86
N LEU A 177 2.92 12.23 -4.09
CA LEU A 177 2.56 13.10 -5.19
C LEU A 177 3.21 14.48 -5.07
N LEU A 178 3.26 15.05 -3.86
CA LEU A 178 3.97 16.30 -3.58
C LEU A 178 5.46 16.18 -3.92
N SER A 179 6.10 15.05 -3.57
CA SER A 179 7.53 14.81 -3.89
C SER A 179 7.81 14.69 -5.39
N LYS A 180 6.77 14.49 -6.21
CA LYS A 180 6.81 14.50 -7.68
C LYS A 180 6.32 15.83 -8.27
N ASN A 181 6.34 16.91 -7.48
CA ASN A 181 5.96 18.28 -7.85
C ASN A 181 4.47 18.49 -8.16
N ALA A 182 3.57 17.62 -7.70
CA ALA A 182 2.14 17.91 -7.78
C ALA A 182 1.73 19.01 -6.77
N THR A 183 0.74 19.83 -7.15
CA THR A 183 0.00 20.65 -6.18
C THR A 183 -1.08 19.80 -5.55
N VAL A 184 -1.00 19.53 -4.24
CA VAL A 184 -1.81 18.52 -3.57
C VAL A 184 -2.87 19.16 -2.67
N THR A 185 -4.11 18.67 -2.80
CA THR A 185 -5.22 18.99 -1.89
C THR A 185 -5.76 17.70 -1.29
N ILE A 186 -5.93 17.68 0.04
CA ILE A 186 -6.54 16.55 0.76
C ILE A 186 -7.95 16.93 1.18
N CYS A 187 -8.95 16.17 0.73
CA CYS A 187 -10.35 16.27 1.12
C CYS A 187 -10.71 15.17 2.12
N HIS A 188 -11.66 15.44 2.99
CA HIS A 188 -12.10 14.52 4.05
C HIS A 188 -13.55 14.81 4.46
N SER A 189 -14.12 14.04 5.36
CA SER A 189 -15.52 14.15 5.80
C SER A 189 -15.97 15.53 6.34
N HIS A 190 -15.02 16.41 6.69
CA HIS A 190 -15.31 17.79 7.11
C HIS A 190 -15.07 18.82 5.99
N THR A 191 -14.64 18.39 4.81
CA THR A 191 -14.46 19.30 3.66
C THR A 191 -15.82 19.70 3.12
N LYS A 192 -16.05 21.01 3.00
CA LYS A 192 -17.28 21.53 2.40
C LYS A 192 -17.13 21.52 0.88
N ASP A 193 -18.24 21.23 0.19
CA ASP A 193 -18.31 21.25 -1.26
C ASP A 193 -17.13 20.50 -1.94
N ILE A 194 -16.97 19.23 -1.57
CA ILE A 194 -15.89 18.38 -2.10
C ILE A 194 -15.91 18.36 -3.64
N ALA A 195 -17.09 18.32 -4.24
CA ALA A 195 -17.25 18.26 -5.67
C ALA A 195 -16.64 19.47 -6.41
N SER A 196 -16.69 20.67 -5.85
CA SER A 196 -16.04 21.83 -6.46
C SER A 196 -14.53 21.70 -6.50
N ILE A 197 -13.94 21.06 -5.47
CA ILE A 197 -12.49 20.86 -5.38
C ILE A 197 -12.04 19.72 -6.30
N THR A 198 -12.77 18.61 -6.31
CA THR A 198 -12.39 17.42 -7.08
C THR A 198 -12.53 17.65 -8.59
N ARG A 199 -13.47 18.49 -9.04
CA ARG A 199 -13.58 18.88 -10.45
C ARG A 199 -12.40 19.64 -11.00
N GLU A 200 -11.50 20.14 -10.16
CA GLU A 200 -10.27 20.78 -10.60
C GLU A 200 -9.08 19.81 -10.72
N ALA A 201 -9.24 18.58 -10.25
CA ALA A 201 -8.15 17.60 -10.19
C ALA A 201 -7.74 17.09 -11.57
N ASP A 202 -6.45 17.16 -11.89
CA ASP A 202 -5.86 16.41 -12.99
C ASP A 202 -5.66 14.95 -12.61
N ILE A 203 -5.36 14.71 -11.32
CA ILE A 203 -5.24 13.38 -10.72
C ILE A 203 -6.15 13.34 -9.49
N LEU A 204 -7.13 12.44 -9.48
CA LEU A 204 -8.03 12.23 -8.36
C LEU A 204 -7.78 10.85 -7.74
N VAL A 205 -7.47 10.80 -6.44
CA VAL A 205 -7.31 9.56 -5.69
C VAL A 205 -8.46 9.40 -4.71
N ALA A 206 -9.26 8.34 -4.87
CA ALA A 206 -10.37 8.01 -3.98
C ALA A 206 -9.94 6.95 -2.97
N ALA A 207 -9.99 7.27 -1.67
CA ALA A 207 -9.59 6.40 -0.57
C ALA A 207 -10.46 6.65 0.68
N VAL A 208 -11.79 6.54 0.50
CA VAL A 208 -12.80 6.81 1.54
C VAL A 208 -13.38 5.56 2.19
N GLY A 209 -13.28 4.39 1.52
CA GLY A 209 -13.87 3.14 1.98
C GLY A 209 -15.40 3.16 1.92
N HIS A 210 -15.96 3.84 0.94
CA HIS A 210 -17.40 3.92 0.70
C HIS A 210 -17.70 3.69 -0.77
N ALA A 211 -18.46 2.65 -1.06
CA ALA A 211 -18.78 2.24 -2.43
C ALA A 211 -19.47 3.37 -3.23
N ASN A 212 -19.00 3.59 -4.46
CA ASN A 212 -19.56 4.53 -5.42
C ASN A 212 -19.71 5.98 -4.89
N TYR A 213 -18.81 6.37 -3.99
CA TYR A 213 -18.82 7.72 -3.42
C TYR A 213 -18.46 8.81 -4.45
N VAL A 214 -17.50 8.52 -5.34
CA VAL A 214 -17.07 9.44 -6.38
C VAL A 214 -17.93 9.21 -7.63
N THR A 215 -18.70 10.23 -8.00
CA THR A 215 -19.58 10.26 -9.16
C THR A 215 -18.97 11.10 -10.29
N ASP A 216 -19.52 11.04 -11.50
CA ASP A 216 -19.01 11.74 -12.68
C ASP A 216 -19.03 13.26 -12.53
N ASP A 217 -20.01 13.82 -11.80
CA ASP A 217 -20.10 15.25 -11.50
C ASP A 217 -18.97 15.76 -10.56
N MET A 218 -18.28 14.84 -9.89
CA MET A 218 -17.10 15.13 -9.06
C MET A 218 -15.77 15.09 -9.83
N VAL A 219 -15.76 14.67 -11.09
CA VAL A 219 -14.55 14.43 -11.87
C VAL A 219 -14.40 15.46 -12.98
N LYS A 220 -13.17 15.97 -13.17
CA LYS A 220 -12.80 16.81 -14.32
C LYS A 220 -12.75 15.97 -15.59
N GLU A 221 -13.20 16.52 -16.72
CA GLU A 221 -13.04 15.92 -18.03
C GLU A 221 -11.57 15.60 -18.32
N GLY A 222 -11.29 14.37 -18.71
CA GLY A 222 -9.93 13.91 -19.01
C GLY A 222 -9.02 13.67 -17.81
N ALA A 223 -9.51 13.76 -16.56
CA ALA A 223 -8.73 13.48 -15.36
C ALA A 223 -8.27 12.02 -15.28
N THR A 224 -7.17 11.79 -14.57
CA THR A 224 -6.76 10.45 -14.14
C THR A 224 -7.38 10.15 -12.78
N VAL A 225 -8.14 9.04 -12.70
CA VAL A 225 -8.85 8.63 -11.47
C VAL A 225 -8.27 7.33 -10.95
N ILE A 226 -7.76 7.38 -9.72
CA ILE A 226 -7.19 6.23 -9.00
C ILE A 226 -8.15 5.83 -7.88
N ASP A 227 -8.78 4.70 -8.03
CA ASP A 227 -9.66 4.12 -7.03
C ASP A 227 -8.88 3.15 -6.14
N VAL A 228 -8.76 3.48 -4.85
CA VAL A 228 -8.09 2.66 -3.83
C VAL A 228 -9.10 1.88 -2.99
N GLY A 229 -10.39 2.18 -3.15
CA GLY A 229 -11.47 1.56 -2.38
C GLY A 229 -11.60 0.07 -2.64
N ILE A 230 -11.91 -0.68 -1.59
CA ILE A 230 -12.30 -2.10 -1.67
C ILE A 230 -13.52 -2.28 -0.78
N ASN A 231 -14.68 -2.36 -1.39
CA ASN A 231 -15.97 -2.51 -0.73
C ASN A 231 -16.66 -3.81 -1.17
N ARG A 232 -17.57 -4.31 -0.35
CA ARG A 232 -18.43 -5.46 -0.68
C ARG A 232 -19.87 -5.00 -0.78
N VAL A 233 -20.44 -5.07 -1.98
CA VAL A 233 -21.84 -4.76 -2.26
C VAL A 233 -22.44 -5.95 -3.00
N ASP A 234 -23.50 -6.55 -2.47
CA ASP A 234 -24.20 -7.71 -3.05
C ASP A 234 -23.25 -8.87 -3.45
N GLY A 235 -22.27 -9.14 -2.60
CA GLY A 235 -21.25 -10.19 -2.82
C GLY A 235 -20.17 -9.85 -3.85
N LYS A 236 -20.26 -8.70 -4.53
CA LYS A 236 -19.27 -8.21 -5.49
C LYS A 236 -18.28 -7.26 -4.82
N THR A 237 -17.06 -7.26 -5.32
CA THR A 237 -16.05 -6.26 -4.93
C THR A 237 -16.21 -5.05 -5.83
N VAL A 238 -16.38 -3.86 -5.22
CA VAL A 238 -16.51 -2.56 -5.90
C VAL A 238 -15.57 -1.55 -5.24
N GLY A 239 -15.23 -0.50 -5.97
CA GLY A 239 -14.41 0.59 -5.48
C GLY A 239 -15.18 1.70 -4.77
N ASP A 240 -14.48 2.79 -4.51
CA ASP A 240 -15.05 4.04 -4.01
C ASP A 240 -15.61 4.91 -5.16
N VAL A 241 -15.33 4.55 -6.42
CA VAL A 241 -15.73 5.29 -7.62
C VAL A 241 -16.86 4.58 -8.32
N ASP A 242 -17.88 5.33 -8.76
CA ASP A 242 -18.86 4.85 -9.73
C ASP A 242 -18.17 4.67 -11.09
N TYR A 243 -17.63 3.47 -11.28
CA TYR A 243 -16.70 3.16 -12.36
C TYR A 243 -17.30 3.48 -13.75
N GLU A 244 -18.53 3.04 -14.02
CA GLU A 244 -19.14 3.18 -15.34
C GLU A 244 -19.37 4.65 -15.70
N ALA A 245 -19.94 5.43 -14.78
CA ALA A 245 -20.21 6.84 -14.98
C ALA A 245 -18.91 7.66 -15.12
N VAL A 246 -17.92 7.38 -14.25
CA VAL A 246 -16.66 8.10 -14.25
C VAL A 246 -15.77 7.73 -15.43
N ALA A 247 -15.74 6.47 -15.87
CA ALA A 247 -14.95 6.03 -17.01
C ALA A 247 -15.40 6.68 -18.34
N ALA A 248 -16.66 7.13 -18.43
CA ALA A 248 -17.15 7.86 -19.59
C ALA A 248 -16.51 9.26 -19.72
N LYS A 249 -16.05 9.84 -18.61
CA LYS A 249 -15.54 11.22 -18.50
C LYS A 249 -14.04 11.32 -18.25
N ALA A 250 -13.48 10.38 -17.51
CA ALA A 250 -12.06 10.31 -17.19
C ALA A 250 -11.18 10.10 -18.44
N GLY A 251 -9.93 10.57 -18.40
CA GLY A 251 -8.91 10.24 -19.37
C GLY A 251 -8.25 8.89 -19.09
N ALA A 252 -8.11 8.56 -17.80
CA ALA A 252 -7.58 7.28 -17.33
C ALA A 252 -8.23 6.89 -16.00
N ILE A 253 -8.40 5.58 -15.73
CA ILE A 253 -9.06 5.10 -14.51
C ILE A 253 -8.55 3.71 -14.12
N THR A 254 -8.40 3.46 -12.82
CA THR A 254 -8.13 2.12 -12.29
C THR A 254 -9.43 1.33 -12.11
N PRO A 255 -9.51 0.05 -12.52
CA PRO A 255 -10.66 -0.81 -12.22
C PRO A 255 -10.61 -1.34 -10.78
N VAL A 256 -11.77 -1.67 -10.21
CA VAL A 256 -11.89 -2.45 -8.97
C VAL A 256 -12.86 -3.61 -9.18
N PRO A 257 -12.42 -4.88 -9.08
CA PRO A 257 -11.04 -5.33 -8.83
C PRO A 257 -10.13 -5.20 -10.06
N GLY A 258 -8.81 -5.29 -9.83
CA GLY A 258 -7.81 -5.32 -10.91
C GLY A 258 -6.89 -4.11 -10.97
N GLY A 259 -7.21 -3.04 -10.23
CA GLY A 259 -6.38 -1.83 -10.12
C GLY A 259 -5.35 -1.89 -8.97
N VAL A 260 -5.38 -0.89 -8.09
CA VAL A 260 -4.40 -0.68 -7.00
C VAL A 260 -4.18 -1.92 -6.14
N GLY A 261 -5.25 -2.63 -5.75
CA GLY A 261 -5.14 -3.83 -4.92
C GLY A 261 -4.34 -4.98 -5.55
N SER A 262 -4.20 -5.00 -6.88
CA SER A 262 -3.36 -6.01 -7.57
C SER A 262 -1.87 -5.72 -7.45
N VAL A 263 -1.48 -4.49 -7.12
CA VAL A 263 -0.08 -4.05 -7.04
C VAL A 263 0.43 -4.06 -5.60
N THR A 264 -0.44 -3.92 -4.61
CA THR A 264 -0.04 -3.78 -3.18
C THR A 264 0.85 -4.91 -2.69
N THR A 265 0.55 -6.17 -3.06
CA THR A 265 1.38 -7.32 -2.66
C THR A 265 2.78 -7.28 -3.28
N THR A 266 2.90 -6.77 -4.51
CA THR A 266 4.19 -6.54 -5.16
C THR A 266 5.00 -5.47 -4.43
N MET A 267 4.34 -4.44 -3.88
CA MET A 267 5.01 -3.42 -3.06
C MET A 267 5.56 -3.98 -1.75
N VAL A 268 4.91 -4.96 -1.13
CA VAL A 268 5.48 -5.67 0.03
C VAL A 268 6.79 -6.36 -0.37
N ILE A 269 6.80 -7.08 -1.50
CA ILE A 269 8.02 -7.74 -2.00
C ILE A 269 9.12 -6.72 -2.29
N GLU A 270 8.77 -5.60 -2.90
CA GLU A 270 9.73 -4.53 -3.15
C GLU A 270 10.30 -3.94 -1.87
N ASN A 271 9.48 -3.74 -0.83
CA ASN A 271 9.95 -3.30 0.49
C ASN A 271 10.89 -4.33 1.14
N ILE A 272 10.63 -5.65 1.00
CA ILE A 272 11.53 -6.69 1.50
C ILE A 272 12.89 -6.60 0.77
N ILE A 273 12.89 -6.47 -0.54
CA ILE A 273 14.12 -6.34 -1.33
C ILE A 273 14.87 -5.07 -0.94
N ALA A 274 14.18 -3.94 -0.81
CA ALA A 274 14.79 -2.67 -0.39
C ALA A 274 15.38 -2.74 1.02
N ALA A 275 14.72 -3.44 1.95
CA ALA A 275 15.28 -3.72 3.27
C ALA A 275 16.56 -4.57 3.17
N GLY A 276 16.54 -5.63 2.37
CA GLY A 276 17.71 -6.46 2.09
C GLY A 276 18.88 -5.68 1.49
N GLU A 277 18.62 -4.81 0.51
CA GLU A 277 19.63 -3.93 -0.11
C GLU A 277 20.30 -2.99 0.91
N LYS A 278 19.57 -2.61 1.96
CA LYS A 278 20.10 -1.80 3.06
C LYS A 278 20.91 -2.63 4.05
N LEU A 279 20.48 -3.85 4.34
CA LEU A 279 21.13 -4.75 5.32
C LEU A 279 22.33 -5.50 4.75
N ALA A 280 22.36 -5.76 3.45
CA ALA A 280 23.45 -6.45 2.73
C ALA A 280 24.70 -5.60 2.45
N LYS A 281 24.87 -4.50 3.20
CA LYS A 281 26.03 -3.57 3.05
C LYS A 281 27.25 -4.05 3.77
#